data_64485128822133c3ea313c1053e98cc2
#
_entry.id   64485128822133c3ea313c1053e98cc2
#
_cell.length_a   1.000
_cell.length_b   1.000
_cell.length_c   1.000
_cell.angle_alpha   90.00
_cell.angle_beta   90.00
_cell.angle_gamma   90.00
#
_symmetry.space_group_name_H-M   'P 1'
#
loop_
_entity.id
_entity.type
_entity.pdbx_description
1 polymer ?
#
loop_
_entity_poly.entity_id
_entity_poly.type
_entity_poly.pdbx_seq_one_letter_code
_entity_poly.pdbx_strand_id
1 'polypeptide(L)'
;MKSGSLRSTAFVAIALCVLCGCASAPRSGVERRAAEVKVYEPGRLAQGQYDRVRYLWVDSWRTAFWLPTYSSEAEGIASLQAEAARLGANGLINLGCRDQGHFMWSRSREPAILCYGVAVRVR
;
A
#
# COMPACT_ATOMS: atom_id res chain seq x y z
N MET A 1 53.03 -34.02 22.77
CA MET A 1 51.68 -33.94 23.39
C MET A 1 51.26 -32.48 23.44
N LYS A 2 50.34 -32.08 22.58
CA LYS A 2 49.29 -31.09 22.73
C LYS A 2 48.77 -30.75 21.35
N SER A 3 48.02 -31.66 20.82
CA SER A 3 47.17 -31.42 19.64
C SER A 3 45.78 -31.27 20.18
N GLY A 4 45.15 -30.13 20.00
CA GLY A 4 43.78 -29.97 20.37
C GLY A 4 43.44 -28.53 20.72
N SER A 5 43.02 -27.75 19.79
CA SER A 5 42.10 -26.60 19.96
C SER A 5 42.12 -25.60 18.79
N LEU A 6 42.07 -26.08 17.56
CA LEU A 6 41.95 -25.15 16.42
C LEU A 6 40.73 -25.43 15.56
N ARG A 7 39.84 -26.33 15.96
CA ARG A 7 38.65 -26.66 15.13
C ARG A 7 37.33 -26.07 15.60
N SER A 8 37.30 -25.40 16.75
CA SER A 8 36.04 -24.88 17.32
C SER A 8 35.72 -23.43 16.94
N THR A 9 36.70 -22.66 16.50
CA THR A 9 36.51 -21.24 16.17
C THR A 9 36.00 -21.00 14.75
N ALA A 10 36.14 -21.95 13.83
CA ALA A 10 35.66 -21.82 12.45
C ALA A 10 34.16 -21.97 12.31
N PHE A 11 33.49 -22.71 13.19
CA PHE A 11 32.02 -22.91 13.12
C PHE A 11 31.20 -21.74 13.65
N VAL A 12 31.75 -20.93 14.55
CA VAL A 12 31.02 -19.76 15.11
C VAL A 12 30.98 -18.61 14.13
N ALA A 13 31.97 -18.44 13.27
CA ALA A 13 32.04 -17.38 12.29
C ALA A 13 31.02 -17.55 11.12
N ILE A 14 30.65 -18.79 10.79
CA ILE A 14 29.72 -19.08 9.71
C ILE A 14 28.26 -18.88 10.17
N ALA A 15 27.96 -19.06 11.44
CA ALA A 15 26.61 -18.90 11.99
C ALA A 15 26.16 -17.42 12.08
N LEU A 16 27.09 -16.45 12.14
CA LEU A 16 26.75 -15.02 12.22
C LEU A 16 26.41 -14.37 10.87
N CYS A 17 26.80 -14.97 9.76
CA CYS A 17 26.51 -14.40 8.42
C CYS A 17 25.11 -14.70 7.89
N VAL A 18 24.34 -15.58 8.54
CA VAL A 18 23.00 -15.98 8.06
C VAL A 18 21.92 -15.01 8.54
N LEU A 19 22.19 -14.16 9.52
CA LEU A 19 21.20 -13.24 10.11
C LEU A 19 21.12 -11.86 9.43
N CYS A 20 21.96 -11.53 8.48
CA CYS A 20 21.90 -10.26 7.73
C CYS A 20 21.10 -10.32 6.43
N GLY A 21 20.32 -11.36 6.21
CA GLY A 21 19.53 -11.55 5.00
C GLY A 21 18.10 -11.02 5.13
N CYS A 22 17.87 -9.82 5.66
CA CYS A 22 16.66 -9.06 5.33
C CYS A 22 16.86 -8.42 3.95
N ALA A 23 17.04 -9.23 2.93
CA ALA A 23 16.85 -8.80 1.57
C ALA A 23 15.36 -8.49 1.41
N SER A 24 15.01 -7.21 1.48
CA SER A 24 13.69 -6.74 1.10
C SER A 24 13.43 -7.28 -0.30
N ALA A 25 12.43 -8.17 -0.42
CA ALA A 25 12.05 -8.71 -1.72
C ALA A 25 11.89 -7.55 -2.72
N PRO A 26 12.38 -7.67 -3.95
CA PRO A 26 12.24 -6.60 -4.93
C PRO A 26 10.76 -6.30 -5.10
N ARG A 27 10.36 -5.06 -4.76
CA ARG A 27 8.98 -4.61 -4.93
C ARG A 27 8.56 -4.83 -6.37
N SER A 28 7.38 -5.38 -6.58
CA SER A 28 6.83 -5.53 -7.92
C SER A 28 6.86 -4.19 -8.66
N GLY A 29 6.92 -4.21 -9.99
CA GLY A 29 6.91 -2.95 -10.76
C GLY A 29 5.68 -2.08 -10.49
N VAL A 30 4.57 -2.70 -10.05
CA VAL A 30 3.35 -2.00 -9.64
C VAL A 30 3.54 -1.32 -8.29
N GLU A 31 4.12 -2.00 -7.30
CA GLU A 31 4.39 -1.43 -5.98
C GLU A 31 5.35 -0.24 -6.04
N ARG A 32 6.35 -0.33 -6.89
CA ARG A 32 7.29 0.76 -7.12
C ARG A 32 6.57 1.98 -7.69
N ARG A 33 5.75 1.79 -8.74
CA ARG A 33 4.96 2.86 -9.34
C ARG A 33 3.88 3.38 -8.38
N ALA A 34 3.30 2.53 -7.56
CA ALA A 34 2.35 2.94 -6.53
C ALA A 34 2.99 3.89 -5.51
N ALA A 35 4.23 3.62 -5.10
CA ALA A 35 4.98 4.48 -4.19
C ALA A 35 5.32 5.86 -4.80
N GLU A 36 5.32 5.98 -6.13
CA GLU A 36 5.55 7.24 -6.87
C GLU A 36 4.27 8.08 -7.02
N VAL A 37 3.09 7.48 -6.83
CA VAL A 37 1.81 8.20 -6.90
C VAL A 37 1.67 9.12 -5.69
N LYS A 38 1.64 10.43 -5.95
CA LYS A 38 1.53 11.46 -4.90
C LYS A 38 0.08 11.70 -4.52
N VAL A 39 -0.16 11.84 -3.23
CA VAL A 39 -1.45 12.30 -2.70
C VAL A 39 -1.39 13.81 -2.55
N TYR A 40 -2.33 14.52 -3.16
CA TYR A 40 -2.43 15.97 -3.10
C TYR A 40 -3.61 16.38 -2.23
N GLU A 41 -3.37 17.31 -1.34
CA GLU A 41 -4.41 17.93 -0.53
C GLU A 41 -5.40 18.71 -1.40
N PRO A 42 -6.67 18.87 -0.96
CA PRO A 42 -7.64 19.67 -1.67
C PRO A 42 -7.14 21.09 -1.96
N GLY A 43 -7.28 21.53 -3.21
CA GLY A 43 -6.86 22.86 -3.64
C GLY A 43 -5.36 23.03 -3.95
N ARG A 44 -4.54 22.00 -3.79
CA ARG A 44 -3.11 22.06 -4.13
C ARG A 44 -2.83 22.08 -5.62
N LEU A 45 -3.71 21.50 -6.43
CA LEU A 45 -3.61 21.51 -7.89
C LEU A 45 -4.72 22.38 -8.47
N ALA A 46 -4.34 23.38 -9.27
CA ALA A 46 -5.29 24.19 -10.01
C ALA A 46 -5.86 23.42 -11.22
N GLN A 47 -7.05 23.80 -11.64
CA GLN A 47 -7.61 23.29 -12.88
C GLN A 47 -6.65 23.59 -14.05
N GLY A 48 -6.38 22.58 -14.89
CA GLY A 48 -5.43 22.68 -15.98
C GLY A 48 -4.02 22.18 -15.69
N GLN A 49 -3.67 21.97 -14.42
CA GLN A 49 -2.38 21.36 -14.05
C GLN A 49 -2.42 19.82 -14.09
N TYR A 50 -3.59 19.23 -14.23
CA TYR A 50 -3.77 17.80 -14.28
C TYR A 50 -4.89 17.36 -15.20
N ASP A 51 -4.76 16.16 -15.71
CA ASP A 51 -5.81 15.46 -16.44
C ASP A 51 -6.43 14.40 -15.54
N ARG A 52 -7.74 14.38 -15.43
CA ARG A 52 -8.46 13.36 -14.67
C ARG A 52 -8.43 12.05 -15.43
N VAL A 53 -7.93 11.00 -14.79
CA VAL A 53 -7.87 9.65 -15.36
C VAL A 53 -9.12 8.86 -15.00
N ARG A 54 -9.43 8.74 -13.70
CA ARG A 54 -10.59 7.99 -13.22
C ARG A 54 -10.95 8.38 -11.79
N TYR A 55 -12.22 8.32 -11.47
CA TYR A 55 -12.67 8.28 -10.09
C TYR A 55 -12.39 6.88 -9.53
N LEU A 56 -11.57 6.84 -8.49
CA LEU A 56 -11.30 5.64 -7.70
C LEU A 56 -12.19 5.70 -6.48
N TRP A 57 -13.41 5.40 -6.68
CA TRP A 57 -14.32 5.18 -5.58
C TRP A 57 -14.97 3.85 -5.83
N VAL A 58 -15.33 3.27 -4.79
CA VAL A 58 -16.11 2.10 -4.85
C VAL A 58 -17.45 2.51 -5.40
N ASP A 59 -17.75 2.00 -6.55
CA ASP A 59 -19.04 2.18 -7.21
C ASP A 59 -20.10 1.60 -6.30
N SER A 60 -20.55 2.46 -5.50
CA SER A 60 -21.11 2.47 -4.17
C SER A 60 -22.01 1.32 -3.75
N TRP A 61 -23.05 0.97 -4.44
CA TRP A 61 -23.98 0.03 -3.84
C TRP A 61 -23.94 -1.37 -4.47
N ARG A 62 -23.44 -1.45 -5.66
CA ARG A 62 -23.24 -2.73 -6.36
C ARG A 62 -22.11 -3.56 -5.78
N THR A 63 -21.18 -2.89 -5.18
CA THR A 63 -19.99 -3.42 -4.54
C THR A 63 -20.08 -3.41 -3.02
N ALA A 64 -21.11 -2.81 -2.43
CA ALA A 64 -21.30 -2.77 -0.99
C ALA A 64 -21.26 -4.15 -0.31
N PHE A 65 -21.55 -5.21 -1.04
CA PHE A 65 -21.43 -6.59 -0.57
C PHE A 65 -20.08 -7.25 -0.89
N TRP A 66 -19.27 -6.67 -1.78
CA TRP A 66 -18.03 -7.28 -2.31
C TRP A 66 -16.82 -6.36 -2.23
N LEU A 67 -16.95 -5.25 -1.48
CA LEU A 67 -15.87 -4.33 -1.31
C LEU A 67 -14.76 -4.93 -0.48
N PRO A 68 -13.48 -4.80 -0.93
CA PRO A 68 -12.38 -5.00 -0.02
C PRO A 68 -12.49 -3.94 1.08
N THR A 69 -12.89 -4.36 2.25
CA THR A 69 -12.79 -3.54 3.45
C THR A 69 -11.35 -3.59 3.91
N TYR A 70 -10.79 -2.44 4.18
CA TYR A 70 -9.43 -2.31 4.68
C TYR A 70 -9.47 -2.26 6.21
N SER A 71 -8.46 -2.85 6.82
CA SER A 71 -8.30 -2.83 8.27
C SER A 71 -7.80 -1.47 8.78
N SER A 72 -7.22 -0.67 7.90
CA SER A 72 -6.67 0.65 8.21
C SER A 72 -6.81 1.61 7.02
N GLU A 73 -6.83 2.91 7.34
CA GLU A 73 -6.81 3.97 6.34
C GLU A 73 -5.55 3.91 5.46
N ALA A 74 -4.40 3.61 6.07
CA ALA A 74 -3.14 3.47 5.35
C ALA A 74 -3.18 2.36 4.30
N GLU A 75 -3.80 1.24 4.61
CA GLU A 75 -4.00 0.12 3.67
C GLU A 75 -4.91 0.53 2.52
N GLY A 76 -6.01 1.22 2.81
CA GLY A 76 -6.93 1.75 1.81
C GLY A 76 -6.26 2.74 0.86
N ILE A 77 -5.46 3.67 1.39
CA ILE A 77 -4.69 4.63 0.59
C ILE A 77 -3.67 3.92 -0.30
N ALA A 78 -2.93 2.97 0.24
CA ALA A 78 -1.96 2.18 -0.54
C ALA A 78 -2.62 1.42 -1.69
N SER A 79 -3.83 0.88 -1.46
CA SER A 79 -4.63 0.23 -2.50
C SER A 79 -5.05 1.20 -3.61
N LEU A 80 -5.49 2.41 -3.25
CA LEU A 80 -5.83 3.45 -4.24
C LEU A 80 -4.60 3.90 -5.04
N GLN A 81 -3.43 4.03 -4.40
CA GLN A 81 -2.18 4.34 -5.10
C GLN A 81 -1.79 3.24 -6.09
N ALA A 82 -1.95 1.98 -5.71
CA ALA A 82 -1.68 0.85 -6.60
C ALA A 82 -2.62 0.85 -7.82
N GLU A 83 -3.90 1.13 -7.62
CA GLU A 83 -4.87 1.22 -8.70
C GLU A 83 -4.59 2.43 -9.61
N ALA A 84 -4.29 3.61 -9.04
CA ALA A 84 -3.89 4.79 -9.80
C ALA A 84 -2.65 4.49 -10.68
N ALA A 85 -1.64 3.81 -10.13
CA ALA A 85 -0.45 3.40 -10.86
C ALA A 85 -0.76 2.46 -12.04
N ARG A 86 -1.71 1.52 -11.86
CA ARG A 86 -2.18 0.63 -12.94
C ARG A 86 -2.82 1.41 -14.08
N LEU A 87 -3.55 2.48 -13.75
CA LEU A 87 -4.19 3.36 -14.71
C LEU A 87 -3.23 4.37 -15.37
N GLY A 88 -1.94 4.34 -15.00
CA GLY A 88 -0.94 5.29 -15.49
C GLY A 88 -1.09 6.69 -14.94
N ALA A 89 -1.76 6.84 -13.81
CA ALA A 89 -1.83 8.09 -13.05
C ALA A 89 -0.58 8.25 -12.17
N ASN A 90 -0.20 9.50 -11.89
CA ASN A 90 0.90 9.86 -11.03
C ASN A 90 0.48 10.66 -9.79
N GLY A 91 -0.83 10.88 -9.64
CA GLY A 91 -1.38 11.61 -8.51
C GLY A 91 -2.77 11.14 -8.11
N LEU A 92 -3.11 11.38 -6.85
CA LEU A 92 -4.44 11.23 -6.27
C LEU A 92 -4.88 12.55 -5.68
N ILE A 93 -6.10 12.96 -5.96
CA ILE A 93 -6.76 14.14 -5.40
C ILE A 93 -8.10 13.75 -4.78
N ASN A 94 -8.63 14.62 -3.93
CA ASN A 94 -9.92 14.42 -3.26
C ASN A 94 -10.00 13.07 -2.53
N LEU A 95 -8.90 12.69 -1.90
CA LEU A 95 -8.81 11.47 -1.11
C LEU A 95 -9.65 11.62 0.16
N GLY A 96 -10.42 10.61 0.46
CA GLY A 96 -11.15 10.49 1.72
C GLY A 96 -11.30 9.04 2.11
N CYS A 97 -11.32 8.79 3.42
CA CYS A 97 -11.60 7.48 3.97
C CYS A 97 -12.75 7.60 4.98
N ARG A 98 -13.61 6.61 5.03
CA ARG A 98 -14.75 6.54 5.95
C ARG A 98 -14.80 5.18 6.60
N ASP A 99 -15.04 5.18 7.89
CA ASP A 99 -15.43 3.96 8.58
C ASP A 99 -16.89 3.66 8.24
N GLN A 100 -17.14 2.48 7.70
CA GLN A 100 -18.49 2.04 7.35
C GLN A 100 -19.30 1.58 8.59
N GLY A 101 -18.66 1.58 9.76
CA GLY A 101 -19.25 1.06 10.97
C GLY A 101 -19.48 -0.45 10.91
N HIS A 102 -19.92 -1.01 12.01
CA HIS A 102 -20.33 -2.40 12.06
C HIS A 102 -21.65 -2.55 11.30
N PHE A 103 -21.59 -3.09 10.11
CA PHE A 103 -22.83 -3.56 9.47
C PHE A 103 -23.47 -4.59 10.40
N MET A 104 -24.73 -4.39 10.74
CA MET A 104 -25.44 -5.17 11.78
C MET A 104 -25.39 -6.69 11.60
N TRP A 105 -24.90 -7.16 10.45
CA TRP A 105 -24.79 -8.58 10.10
C TRP A 105 -23.37 -9.10 10.06
N SER A 106 -22.37 -8.23 10.23
CA SER A 106 -20.98 -8.63 10.30
C SER A 106 -20.64 -9.04 11.73
N ARG A 107 -20.29 -10.30 11.93
CA ARG A 107 -19.78 -10.82 13.20
C ARG A 107 -18.34 -10.38 13.48
N SER A 108 -17.68 -9.73 12.53
CA SER A 108 -16.31 -9.24 12.69
C SER A 108 -16.33 -7.90 13.44
N ARG A 109 -15.53 -7.82 14.49
CA ARG A 109 -15.28 -6.58 15.24
C ARG A 109 -14.21 -5.70 14.58
N GLU A 110 -13.78 -6.06 13.40
CA GLU A 110 -12.74 -5.33 12.68
C GLU A 110 -13.32 -4.09 11.99
N PRO A 111 -12.62 -2.95 12.04
CA PRO A 111 -13.04 -1.75 11.34
C PRO A 111 -13.08 -2.01 9.83
N ALA A 112 -14.16 -1.60 9.20
CA ALA A 112 -14.33 -1.66 7.76
C ALA A 112 -14.14 -0.27 7.19
N ILE A 113 -12.94 0.06 6.73
CA ILE A 113 -12.60 1.37 6.20
C ILE A 113 -12.74 1.36 4.68
N LEU A 114 -13.49 2.31 4.18
CA LEU A 114 -13.67 2.59 2.76
C LEU A 114 -12.91 3.85 2.40
N CYS A 115 -12.01 3.76 1.41
CA CYS A 115 -11.30 4.91 0.86
C CYS A 115 -11.72 5.18 -0.58
N TYR A 116 -11.74 6.45 -0.95
CA TYR A 116 -12.06 6.93 -2.29
C TYR A 116 -11.15 8.09 -2.69
N GLY A 117 -11.03 8.33 -3.99
CA GLY A 117 -10.23 9.42 -4.51
C GLY A 117 -10.35 9.54 -6.02
N VAL A 118 -9.63 10.46 -6.61
CA VAL A 118 -9.56 10.66 -8.06
C VAL A 118 -8.14 10.48 -8.53
N ALA A 119 -7.93 9.52 -9.42
CA ALA A 119 -6.64 9.34 -10.08
C ALA A 119 -6.47 10.42 -11.15
N VAL A 120 -5.32 11.08 -11.13
CA VAL A 120 -4.97 12.18 -12.05
C VAL A 120 -3.59 11.98 -12.62
N ARG A 121 -3.37 12.55 -13.80
CA ARG A 121 -2.06 12.72 -14.38
C ARG A 121 -1.69 14.19 -14.29
N VAL A 122 -0.74 14.49 -13.40
CA VAL A 122 -0.19 15.84 -13.25
C VAL A 122 0.81 16.07 -14.37
N ARG A 123 0.70 17.23 -15.02
CA ARG A 123 1.56 17.65 -16.15
C ARG A 123 2.88 18.22 -15.68
#